data_d31e09081172a3f2475cab50a99214c8
#
_entry.id   d31e09081172a3f2475cab50a99214c8
#
_cell.length_a   1.000
_cell.length_b   1.000
_cell.length_c   1.000
_cell.angle_alpha   90.00
_cell.angle_beta   90.00
_cell.angle_gamma   90.00
#
_symmetry.space_group_name_H-M   'P 1'
#
loop_
_entity.id
_entity.type
_entity.pdbx_description
1 polymer ?
#
loop_
_entity_poly.entity_id
_entity_poly.type
_entity_poly.pdbx_seq_one_letter_code
_entity_poly.pdbx_strand_id
1 'polypeptide(L)'
;SRRARFYKMGAATSFIMREGRVRKIKGAALPVGIIPTLRLTHISAVLKEGDLILMASDGITDADREDPEAEWLCQYLSKAVYSTDFDAESSSARHIASEILQQAMARYGLRERDDLTVAVALIVKPNSAAADVKCAEDTANGKG
;
A
#
# COMPACT_ATOMS: atom_id res chain seq x y z
N SER A 1 -3.83 1.13 -19.92
CA SER A 1 -4.13 0.46 -18.61
C SER A 1 -2.91 0.59 -17.71
N ARG A 2 -3.11 0.96 -16.45
CA ARG A 2 -2.05 1.06 -15.45
C ARG A 2 -1.80 -0.33 -14.88
N ARG A 3 -0.54 -0.75 -14.80
CA ARG A 3 -0.15 -2.05 -14.23
C ARG A 3 0.75 -1.82 -13.02
N ALA A 4 0.44 -2.50 -11.91
CA ALA A 4 1.30 -2.62 -10.76
C ALA A 4 1.96 -4.00 -10.73
N ARG A 5 3.21 -4.06 -10.29
CA ARG A 5 3.94 -5.30 -10.00
C ARG A 5 4.35 -5.26 -8.54
N PHE A 6 3.96 -6.27 -7.79
CA PHE A 6 4.31 -6.42 -6.38
C PHE A 6 5.40 -7.47 -6.27
N TYR A 7 6.58 -7.04 -5.87
CA TYR A 7 7.70 -7.89 -5.52
C TYR A 7 7.70 -8.03 -3.99
N LYS A 8 7.45 -9.23 -3.50
CA LYS A 8 7.33 -9.50 -2.06
C LYS A 8 8.50 -10.36 -1.61
N MET A 9 9.30 -9.87 -0.66
CA MET A 9 10.47 -10.53 -0.10
C MET A 9 10.42 -10.44 1.42
N GLY A 10 9.83 -11.44 2.07
CA GLY A 10 9.63 -11.43 3.53
C GLY A 10 8.74 -10.28 4.04
N ALA A 11 7.96 -9.68 3.17
CA ALA A 11 7.15 -8.52 3.52
C ALA A 11 5.72 -8.91 3.91
N ALA A 12 5.12 -8.15 4.83
CA ALA A 12 3.73 -8.28 5.25
C ALA A 12 2.75 -8.20 4.07
N THR A 13 1.52 -8.69 4.26
CA THR A 13 0.47 -8.69 3.25
C THR A 13 0.18 -7.26 2.78
N SER A 14 0.06 -7.07 1.46
CA SER A 14 -0.47 -5.84 0.87
C SER A 14 -1.91 -6.06 0.41
N PHE A 15 -2.66 -4.99 0.24
CA PHE A 15 -4.08 -5.07 -0.08
C PHE A 15 -4.39 -4.18 -1.28
N ILE A 16 -5.29 -4.63 -2.16
CA ILE A 16 -5.90 -3.80 -3.19
C ILE A 16 -7.40 -3.80 -2.94
N MET A 17 -7.98 -2.62 -2.76
CA MET A 17 -9.42 -2.48 -2.65
C MET A 17 -9.96 -1.85 -3.93
N ARG A 18 -11.05 -2.43 -4.44
CA ARG A 18 -11.81 -1.97 -5.60
C ARG A 18 -13.30 -2.17 -5.35
N GLU A 19 -14.08 -1.11 -5.41
CA GLU A 19 -15.54 -1.18 -5.28
C GLU A 19 -15.99 -1.98 -4.03
N GLY A 20 -15.36 -1.71 -2.88
CA GLY A 20 -15.64 -2.39 -1.62
C GLY A 20 -15.12 -3.83 -1.51
N ARG A 21 -14.47 -4.35 -2.55
CA ARG A 21 -13.85 -5.69 -2.54
C ARG A 21 -12.37 -5.59 -2.28
N VAL A 22 -11.90 -6.30 -1.26
CA VAL A 22 -10.49 -6.30 -0.87
C VAL A 22 -9.81 -7.59 -1.34
N ARG A 23 -8.69 -7.43 -2.04
CA ARG A 23 -7.81 -8.51 -2.46
C ARG A 23 -6.50 -8.44 -1.69
N LYS A 24 -6.15 -9.50 -0.98
CA LYS A 24 -4.86 -9.66 -0.31
C LYS A 24 -3.78 -10.05 -1.32
N ILE A 25 -2.64 -9.39 -1.27
CA ILE A 25 -1.44 -9.69 -2.05
C ILE A 25 -0.42 -10.28 -1.07
N LYS A 26 -0.40 -11.61 -0.98
CA LYS A 26 0.54 -12.36 -0.14
C LYS A 26 1.76 -12.73 -0.98
N GLY A 27 2.95 -12.73 -0.37
CA GLY A 27 4.19 -13.20 -0.99
C GLY A 27 4.75 -14.39 -0.21
N ALA A 28 5.23 -15.39 -0.93
CA ALA A 28 5.82 -16.60 -0.34
C ALA A 28 7.36 -16.57 -0.33
N ALA A 29 7.98 -15.44 -0.66
CA ALA A 29 9.43 -15.35 -0.74
C ALA A 29 10.07 -15.11 0.63
N LEU A 30 11.19 -15.78 0.88
CA LEU A 30 12.02 -15.55 2.06
C LEU A 30 12.58 -14.12 2.06
N PRO A 31 12.90 -13.56 3.24
CA PRO A 31 13.61 -12.30 3.34
C PRO A 31 14.96 -12.34 2.61
N VAL A 32 15.38 -11.17 2.11
CA VAL A 32 16.69 -11.01 1.47
C VAL A 32 17.80 -11.35 2.46
N GLY A 33 18.81 -12.10 1.99
CA GLY A 33 19.98 -12.46 2.79
C GLY A 33 19.92 -13.83 3.47
N ILE A 34 18.76 -14.51 3.47
CA ILE A 34 18.65 -15.87 4.04
C ILE A 34 19.23 -16.92 3.09
N ILE A 35 19.07 -16.74 1.79
CA ILE A 35 19.61 -17.67 0.77
C ILE A 35 20.47 -16.91 -0.25
N PRO A 36 21.54 -17.54 -0.78
CA PRO A 36 22.46 -16.89 -1.69
C PRO A 36 21.82 -16.47 -3.03
N THR A 37 20.82 -17.20 -3.49
CA THR A 37 20.15 -16.94 -4.76
C THR A 37 18.64 -16.83 -4.54
N LEU A 38 18.10 -15.64 -4.72
CA LEU A 38 16.67 -15.38 -4.60
C LEU A 38 16.02 -15.37 -5.97
N ARG A 39 15.00 -16.22 -6.16
CA ARG A 39 14.12 -16.13 -7.33
C ARG A 39 13.03 -15.12 -7.06
N LEU A 40 13.11 -13.97 -7.72
CA LEU A 40 12.08 -12.94 -7.61
C LEU A 40 10.84 -13.37 -8.38
N THR A 41 9.76 -13.61 -7.64
CA THR A 41 8.44 -13.72 -8.22
C THR A 41 7.68 -12.41 -8.00
N HIS A 42 6.81 -12.06 -8.92
CA HIS A 42 5.97 -10.89 -8.77
C HIS A 42 4.49 -11.22 -9.02
N ILE A 43 3.64 -10.48 -8.35
CA ILE A 43 2.20 -10.51 -8.58
C ILE A 43 1.84 -9.27 -9.37
N SER A 44 1.23 -9.45 -10.53
CA SER A 44 0.78 -8.35 -11.38
C SER A 44 -0.69 -8.05 -11.14
N ALA A 45 -1.03 -6.77 -11.09
CA ALA A 45 -2.40 -6.29 -11.04
C ALA A 45 -2.63 -5.18 -12.06
N VAL A 46 -3.77 -5.23 -12.74
CA VAL A 46 -4.24 -4.11 -13.57
C VAL A 46 -5.02 -3.18 -12.67
N LEU A 47 -4.56 -1.94 -12.58
CA LEU A 47 -5.16 -0.91 -11.74
C LEU A 47 -6.19 -0.10 -12.55
N LYS A 48 -7.27 0.25 -11.88
CA LYS A 48 -8.31 1.14 -12.38
C LYS A 48 -8.38 2.39 -11.50
N GLU A 49 -8.96 3.42 -12.03
CA GLU A 49 -9.33 4.59 -11.23
C GLU A 49 -10.26 4.15 -10.08
N GLY A 50 -10.08 4.76 -8.93
CA GLY A 50 -10.78 4.38 -7.71
C GLY A 50 -10.15 3.21 -6.94
N ASP A 51 -9.12 2.53 -7.48
CA ASP A 51 -8.42 1.51 -6.70
C ASP A 51 -7.63 2.17 -5.56
N LEU A 52 -7.67 1.53 -4.40
CA LEU A 52 -6.82 1.84 -3.27
C LEU A 52 -5.82 0.70 -3.06
N ILE A 53 -4.54 1.05 -2.93
CA ILE A 53 -3.48 0.13 -2.57
C ILE A 53 -3.04 0.45 -1.15
N LEU A 54 -3.01 -0.56 -0.28
CA LEU A 54 -2.48 -0.48 1.06
C LEU A 54 -1.24 -1.37 1.18
N MET A 55 -0.16 -0.80 1.66
CA MET A 55 1.02 -1.53 2.12
C MET A 55 1.27 -1.16 3.59
N ALA A 56 1.58 -2.15 4.40
CA ALA A 56 1.78 -1.97 5.82
C ALA A 56 2.91 -2.89 6.32
N SER A 57 3.52 -2.53 7.46
CA SER A 57 4.39 -3.44 8.20
C SER A 57 3.57 -4.54 8.89
N ASP A 58 4.26 -5.58 9.34
CA ASP A 58 3.68 -6.66 10.14
C ASP A 58 3.10 -6.13 11.46
N GLY A 59 3.71 -5.13 12.08
CA GLY A 59 3.13 -4.46 13.23
C GLY A 59 1.69 -3.97 13.01
N ILE A 60 1.31 -3.62 11.79
CA ILE A 60 -0.08 -3.25 11.47
C ILE A 60 -0.94 -4.51 11.26
N THR A 61 -0.47 -5.48 10.48
CA THR A 61 -1.26 -6.70 10.19
C THR A 61 -1.47 -7.57 11.42
N ASP A 62 -0.50 -7.57 12.35
CA ASP A 62 -0.49 -8.38 13.57
C ASP A 62 -1.00 -7.61 14.80
N ALA A 63 -1.55 -6.41 14.60
CA ALA A 63 -2.09 -5.58 15.68
C ALA A 63 -3.17 -6.29 16.48
N ASP A 64 -3.94 -7.17 15.84
CA ASP A 64 -4.95 -8.02 16.46
C ASP A 64 -4.46 -9.47 16.48
N ARG A 65 -4.14 -9.99 17.67
CA ARG A 65 -3.67 -11.37 17.84
C ARG A 65 -4.74 -12.42 17.58
N GLU A 66 -6.00 -12.06 17.71
CA GLU A 66 -7.13 -12.95 17.45
C GLU A 66 -7.50 -12.99 15.97
N ASP A 67 -6.91 -12.09 15.17
CA ASP A 67 -7.13 -11.97 13.72
C ASP A 67 -5.81 -12.07 12.92
N PRO A 68 -5.19 -13.25 12.84
CA PRO A 68 -3.90 -13.43 12.17
C PRO A 68 -3.97 -13.19 10.65
N GLU A 69 -5.16 -13.15 10.08
CA GLU A 69 -5.36 -12.88 8.66
C GLU A 69 -5.61 -11.40 8.37
N ALA A 70 -5.59 -10.54 9.40
CA ALA A 70 -5.87 -9.11 9.31
C ALA A 70 -7.23 -8.80 8.61
N GLU A 71 -8.26 -9.55 8.97
CA GLU A 71 -9.61 -9.35 8.43
C GLU A 71 -10.19 -7.99 8.84
N TRP A 72 -9.75 -7.47 10.00
CA TRP A 72 -10.13 -6.12 10.44
C TRP A 72 -9.73 -5.04 9.42
N LEU A 73 -8.54 -5.19 8.76
CA LEU A 73 -8.13 -4.31 7.67
C LEU A 73 -9.02 -4.45 6.45
N CYS A 74 -9.39 -5.69 6.10
CA CYS A 74 -10.32 -5.93 5.01
C CYS A 74 -11.69 -5.31 5.28
N GLN A 75 -12.20 -5.46 6.49
CA GLN A 75 -13.48 -4.87 6.90
C GLN A 75 -13.43 -3.34 6.89
N TYR A 76 -12.34 -2.75 7.39
CA TYR A 76 -12.15 -1.31 7.32
C TYR A 76 -12.10 -0.82 5.87
N LEU A 77 -11.23 -1.40 5.04
CA LEU A 77 -11.05 -0.99 3.65
C LEU A 77 -12.33 -1.15 2.83
N SER A 78 -13.11 -2.21 3.06
CA SER A 78 -14.36 -2.46 2.32
C SER A 78 -15.43 -1.40 2.60
N LYS A 79 -15.36 -0.74 3.76
CA LYS A 79 -16.30 0.30 4.19
C LYS A 79 -15.73 1.71 4.03
N ALA A 80 -14.44 1.85 3.72
CA ALA A 80 -13.80 3.15 3.58
C ALA A 80 -14.44 3.93 2.43
N VAL A 81 -14.94 5.12 2.76
CA VAL A 81 -15.46 6.08 1.78
C VAL A 81 -14.33 7.06 1.47
N TYR A 82 -13.98 7.18 0.21
CA TYR A 82 -12.95 8.12 -0.24
C TYR A 82 -13.32 8.71 -1.60
N SER A 83 -12.84 9.91 -1.84
CA SER A 83 -12.97 10.58 -3.13
C SER A 83 -11.73 10.34 -3.98
N THR A 84 -11.91 10.23 -5.27
CA THR A 84 -10.83 10.25 -6.25
C THR A 84 -10.48 11.67 -6.68
N ASP A 85 -11.20 12.67 -6.19
CA ASP A 85 -10.87 14.07 -6.43
C ASP A 85 -9.66 14.47 -5.59
N PHE A 86 -8.64 14.97 -6.27
CA PHE A 86 -7.35 15.30 -5.67
C PHE A 86 -7.44 16.34 -4.55
N ASP A 87 -8.47 17.19 -4.58
CA ASP A 87 -8.67 18.31 -3.66
C ASP A 87 -9.52 17.98 -2.41
N ALA A 88 -10.02 16.76 -2.29
CA ALA A 88 -10.84 16.37 -1.12
C ALA A 88 -9.96 15.97 0.06
N GLU A 89 -9.69 16.90 0.96
CA GLU A 89 -8.81 16.72 2.13
C GLU A 89 -9.26 15.61 3.09
N SER A 90 -10.56 15.44 3.26
CA SER A 90 -11.14 14.47 4.21
C SER A 90 -11.21 13.02 3.71
N SER A 91 -10.95 12.80 2.42
CA SER A 91 -10.99 11.47 1.79
C SER A 91 -9.65 11.11 1.17
N SER A 92 -8.59 11.74 1.62
CA SER A 92 -7.25 11.57 1.08
C SER A 92 -6.62 10.25 1.54
N ALA A 93 -5.64 9.76 0.79
CA ALA A 93 -4.83 8.61 1.17
C ALA A 93 -4.19 8.78 2.56
N ARG A 94 -3.84 10.03 2.93
CA ARG A 94 -3.29 10.36 4.26
C ARG A 94 -4.31 10.11 5.37
N HIS A 95 -5.57 10.49 5.18
CA HIS A 95 -6.62 10.27 6.18
C HIS A 95 -6.82 8.78 6.43
N ILE A 96 -6.95 7.98 5.38
CA ILE A 96 -7.07 6.52 5.47
C ILE A 96 -5.87 5.90 6.19
N ALA A 97 -4.65 6.34 5.86
CA ALA A 97 -3.44 5.85 6.52
C ALA A 97 -3.43 6.18 8.02
N SER A 98 -3.86 7.41 8.39
CA SER A 98 -3.95 7.84 9.78
C SER A 98 -4.98 7.04 10.57
N GLU A 99 -6.15 6.78 10.00
CA GLU A 99 -7.18 5.98 10.66
C GLU A 99 -6.74 4.52 10.86
N ILE A 100 -6.09 3.91 9.86
CA ILE A 100 -5.54 2.56 10.00
C ILE A 100 -4.52 2.50 11.13
N LEU A 101 -3.63 3.49 11.20
CA LEU A 101 -2.63 3.58 12.26
C LEU A 101 -3.29 3.69 13.64
N GLN A 102 -4.28 4.56 13.80
CA GLN A 102 -5.02 4.72 15.05
C GLN A 102 -5.75 3.44 15.47
N GLN A 103 -6.38 2.75 14.52
CA GLN A 103 -7.05 1.49 14.79
C GLN A 103 -6.09 0.37 15.19
N ALA A 104 -4.91 0.28 14.55
CA ALA A 104 -3.87 -0.65 14.93
C ALA A 104 -3.38 -0.36 16.36
N MET A 105 -3.09 0.91 16.68
CA MET A 105 -2.69 1.33 18.02
C MET A 105 -3.73 0.98 19.09
N ALA A 106 -5.01 1.16 18.80
CA ALA A 106 -6.10 0.80 19.71
C ALA A 106 -6.15 -0.72 19.98
N ARG A 107 -5.88 -1.55 18.97
CA ARG A 107 -5.85 -3.02 19.11
C ARG A 107 -4.67 -3.51 19.95
N TYR A 108 -3.54 -2.82 19.88
CA TYR A 108 -2.41 -3.12 20.78
C TYR A 108 -2.76 -2.87 22.25
N GLY A 109 -3.52 -1.81 22.54
CA GLY A 109 -3.84 -1.40 23.91
C GLY A 109 -2.57 -1.07 24.71
N LEU A 110 -2.33 -1.82 25.80
CA LEU A 110 -1.14 -1.69 26.67
C LEU A 110 0.01 -2.64 26.28
N ARG A 111 -0.15 -3.45 25.23
CA ARG A 111 0.89 -4.37 24.79
C ARG A 111 2.06 -3.62 24.18
N GLU A 112 3.25 -4.21 24.24
CA GLU A 112 4.39 -3.77 23.48
C GLU A 112 4.05 -3.79 21.98
N ARG A 113 4.39 -2.72 21.30
CA ARG A 113 4.09 -2.52 19.87
C ARG A 113 5.34 -2.75 19.06
N ASP A 114 5.14 -3.33 17.91
CA ASP A 114 6.14 -3.36 16.86
C ASP A 114 6.11 -2.05 16.04
N ASP A 115 7.04 -1.89 15.12
CA ASP A 115 7.08 -0.73 14.23
C ASP A 115 5.83 -0.67 13.36
N LEU A 116 5.12 0.46 13.41
CA LEU A 116 3.87 0.67 12.70
C LEU A 116 4.10 1.57 11.48
N THR A 117 4.05 0.99 10.31
CA THR A 117 4.17 1.71 9.04
C THR A 117 2.99 1.44 8.14
N VAL A 118 2.39 2.49 7.60
CA VAL A 118 1.26 2.43 6.66
C VAL A 118 1.55 3.31 5.46
N ALA A 119 1.37 2.76 4.27
CA ALA A 119 1.43 3.49 3.01
C ALA A 119 0.15 3.22 2.21
N VAL A 120 -0.56 4.27 1.83
CA VAL A 120 -1.79 4.22 1.04
C VAL A 120 -1.58 4.96 -0.27
N ALA A 121 -1.98 4.33 -1.37
CA ALA A 121 -2.00 4.93 -2.69
C ALA A 121 -3.40 4.83 -3.29
N LEU A 122 -3.95 5.96 -3.71
CA LEU A 122 -5.21 6.05 -4.47
C LEU A 122 -4.91 6.21 -5.96
N ILE A 123 -5.62 5.47 -6.79
CA ILE A 123 -5.52 5.60 -8.24
C ILE A 123 -6.54 6.61 -8.72
N VAL A 124 -6.06 7.81 -9.02
CA VAL A 124 -6.89 8.96 -9.45
C VAL A 124 -6.79 9.18 -10.96
N LYS A 125 -7.73 9.94 -11.52
CA LYS A 125 -7.60 10.45 -12.91
C LYS A 125 -6.35 11.31 -13.03
N PRO A 126 -5.67 11.27 -14.20
CA PRO A 126 -4.62 12.26 -14.46
C PRO A 126 -5.28 13.64 -14.46
N ASN A 127 -4.79 14.53 -13.62
CA ASN A 127 -5.18 15.94 -13.71
C ASN A 127 -4.60 16.51 -15.01
N SER A 128 -5.42 17.15 -15.84
CA SER A 128 -4.98 17.72 -17.10
C SER A 128 -3.89 18.80 -16.91
N ALA A 129 -3.75 19.35 -15.70
CA ALA A 129 -2.72 20.33 -15.35
C ALA A 129 -1.37 19.70 -14.94
N ALA A 130 -1.31 18.38 -14.65
CA ALA A 130 -0.09 17.70 -14.19
C ALA A 130 0.70 17.01 -15.33
N ALA A 131 0.26 17.18 -16.58
CA ALA A 131 0.91 16.52 -17.73
C ALA A 131 2.26 17.16 -18.13
N ASP A 132 2.68 18.27 -17.52
CA ASP A 132 3.88 19.02 -17.91
C ASP A 132 5.09 18.86 -16.97
N VAL A 133 5.09 17.93 -16.04
CA VAL A 133 6.33 17.55 -15.36
C VAL A 133 7.09 16.58 -16.25
N LYS A 134 7.74 17.10 -17.28
CA LYS A 134 8.85 16.42 -17.96
C LYS A 134 9.94 16.20 -16.92
N CYS A 135 10.31 14.95 -16.68
CA CYS A 135 11.63 14.63 -16.12
C CYS A 135 12.67 15.32 -16.99
N ALA A 136 13.39 16.28 -16.42
CA ALA A 136 14.60 16.79 -17.03
C ALA A 136 15.60 15.64 -17.03
N GLU A 137 15.85 15.02 -18.17
CA GLU A 137 16.99 14.16 -18.37
C GLU A 137 18.23 15.04 -18.32
N ASP A 138 19.03 14.86 -17.27
CA ASP A 138 20.37 15.40 -17.19
C ASP A 138 21.24 14.75 -18.30
N THR A 139 21.26 15.38 -19.44
CA THR A 139 22.33 15.15 -20.43
C THR A 139 23.60 15.83 -19.94
N ALA A 140 24.30 15.20 -19.03
CA ALA A 140 25.69 15.52 -18.75
C ALA A 140 26.54 15.09 -19.94
N ASN A 141 26.66 15.96 -20.92
CA ASN A 141 27.57 15.79 -22.05
C ASN A 141 28.95 16.29 -21.59
N GLY A 142 29.77 15.37 -21.09
CA GLY A 142 31.18 15.60 -20.82
C GLY A 142 31.98 15.62 -22.14
N LYS A 143 32.34 16.80 -22.59
CA LYS A 143 33.49 17.00 -23.47
C LYS A 143 34.59 17.67 -22.66
N GLY A 144 35.74 17.03 -22.61
CA GLY A 144 36.98 17.56 -22.03
C GLY A 144 37.99 16.43 -21.93
#